data_067fe55d7a6c112fd78bdde8e7c2a960
#
_entry.id   067fe55d7a6c112fd78bdde8e7c2a960
#
_cell.length_a   1.000
_cell.length_b   1.000
_cell.length_c   1.000
_cell.angle_alpha   90.00
_cell.angle_beta   90.00
_cell.angle_gamma   90.00
#
_symmetry.space_group_name_H-M   'P 1'
#
loop_
_entity.id
_entity.type
_entity.pdbx_description
1 polymer ?
#
loop_
_entity_poly.entity_id
_entity_poly.type
_entity_poly.pdbx_seq_one_letter_code
_entity_poly.pdbx_strand_id
1 'polypeptide(L)'
;MERLIEFANRAGHRLRGMLHQPEQAGEHRPPGVVFLHGFTGDRMESHWLFVKCSRVLERAGIASLRFDFFGSGESEGELRDASIETEIADAQDAAAFLRREGGIDPKRLGVVGLSLGGAVAALVAEPVRAKSLVLLSAVAQLPLMRRFADSLARPLPDEDGDLEYGGHRVSPNFLAAAERLDPLRAIASFAGPTLIVHPERDEHLPLTHPADYMRASGAAIKEKVIVSCADHTFTSVAWEAEVIGRTVEWFRQNL
;
A
#
# COMPACT_ATOMS: atom_id res chain seq x y z
N MET A 1 2.39 -6.87 -20.44
CA MET A 1 3.64 -6.11 -20.76
C MET A 1 4.10 -5.35 -19.51
N GLU A 2 5.35 -5.55 -19.08
CA GLU A 2 5.96 -4.80 -17.95
C GLU A 2 6.76 -3.61 -18.51
N ARG A 3 6.53 -2.40 -17.97
CA ARG A 3 7.21 -1.18 -18.42
C ARG A 3 7.68 -0.38 -17.21
N LEU A 4 8.99 -0.09 -17.15
CA LEU A 4 9.53 0.88 -16.20
C LEU A 4 8.96 2.26 -16.51
N ILE A 5 8.49 2.96 -15.48
CA ILE A 5 7.95 4.31 -15.62
C ILE A 5 8.55 5.25 -14.58
N GLU A 6 8.50 6.51 -14.91
CA GLU A 6 8.89 7.62 -14.04
C GLU A 6 7.83 8.71 -14.16
N PHE A 7 7.44 9.31 -13.05
CA PHE A 7 6.49 10.42 -13.03
C PHE A 7 6.83 11.40 -11.90
N ALA A 8 6.50 12.67 -12.10
CA ALA A 8 6.67 13.67 -11.06
C ALA A 8 5.47 13.66 -10.11
N ASN A 9 5.72 13.71 -8.79
CA ASN A 9 4.71 14.02 -7.82
C ASN A 9 4.41 15.54 -7.80
N ARG A 10 3.41 15.96 -7.04
CA ARG A 10 2.98 17.36 -6.94
C ARG A 10 4.06 18.31 -6.38
N ALA A 11 5.05 17.78 -5.68
CA ALA A 11 6.20 18.52 -5.18
C ALA A 11 7.33 18.64 -6.21
N GLY A 12 7.21 17.98 -7.37
CA GLY A 12 8.20 17.99 -8.45
C GLY A 12 9.25 16.89 -8.35
N HIS A 13 9.20 16.01 -7.35
CA HIS A 13 10.13 14.89 -7.22
C HIS A 13 9.77 13.75 -8.17
N ARG A 14 10.78 13.08 -8.71
CA ARG A 14 10.61 11.93 -9.59
C ARG A 14 10.39 10.65 -8.80
N LEU A 15 9.22 10.04 -9.02
CA LEU A 15 8.89 8.73 -8.49
C LEU A 15 9.09 7.67 -9.57
N ARG A 16 9.65 6.53 -9.18
CA ARG A 16 9.92 5.40 -10.08
C ARG A 16 9.00 4.24 -9.80
N GLY A 17 8.56 3.59 -10.86
CA GLY A 17 7.60 2.50 -10.75
C GLY A 17 7.65 1.52 -11.92
N MET A 18 6.88 0.46 -11.80
CA MET A 18 6.65 -0.53 -12.84
C MET A 18 5.16 -0.60 -13.14
N LEU A 19 4.82 -0.33 -14.39
CA LEU A 19 3.48 -0.48 -14.93
C LEU A 19 3.35 -1.85 -15.59
N HIS A 20 2.40 -2.64 -15.12
CA HIS A 20 1.99 -3.90 -15.73
C HIS A 20 0.71 -3.65 -16.50
N GLN A 21 0.72 -3.95 -17.80
CA GLN A 21 -0.46 -3.80 -18.67
C GLN A 21 -0.79 -5.14 -19.30
N PRO A 22 -2.04 -5.63 -19.18
CA PRO A 22 -2.46 -6.83 -19.88
C PRO A 22 -2.32 -6.63 -21.38
N GLU A 23 -2.01 -7.71 -22.10
CA GLU A 23 -2.10 -7.72 -23.55
C GLU A 23 -3.55 -7.42 -23.91
N GLN A 24 -3.76 -6.44 -24.79
CA GLN A 24 -5.10 -5.92 -25.09
C GLN A 24 -6.02 -7.05 -25.59
N ALA A 25 -7.02 -7.35 -24.81
CA ALA A 25 -8.14 -8.19 -25.23
C ALA A 25 -9.37 -7.31 -25.41
N GLY A 26 -9.56 -6.72 -26.63
CA GLY A 26 -10.79 -6.03 -27.00
C GLY A 26 -10.75 -4.51 -26.93
N GLU A 27 -11.92 -3.90 -27.22
CA GLU A 27 -12.11 -2.43 -27.33
C GLU A 27 -12.16 -1.69 -25.99
N HIS A 28 -12.18 -2.40 -24.88
CA HIS A 28 -12.36 -1.82 -23.55
C HIS A 28 -11.05 -1.68 -22.79
N ARG A 29 -10.86 -0.51 -22.17
CA ARG A 29 -9.72 -0.29 -21.26
C ARG A 29 -9.83 -1.20 -20.03
N PRO A 30 -8.73 -1.85 -19.59
CA PRO A 30 -8.73 -2.69 -18.39
C PRO A 30 -8.94 -1.87 -17.12
N PRO A 31 -9.39 -2.49 -16.02
CA PRO A 31 -9.27 -1.88 -14.70
C PRO A 31 -7.80 -1.73 -14.31
N GLY A 32 -7.52 -0.88 -13.32
CA GLY A 32 -6.15 -0.67 -12.83
C GLY A 32 -6.06 -0.72 -11.32
N VAL A 33 -4.91 -1.14 -10.80
CA VAL A 33 -4.63 -1.23 -9.37
C VAL A 33 -3.33 -0.50 -9.04
N VAL A 34 -3.33 0.34 -8.00
CA VAL A 34 -2.11 0.96 -7.43
C VAL A 34 -1.70 0.17 -6.19
N PHE A 35 -0.40 -0.15 -6.11
CA PHE A 35 0.23 -0.81 -4.98
C PHE A 35 0.99 0.19 -4.11
N LEU A 36 0.78 0.11 -2.79
CA LEU A 36 1.38 0.96 -1.77
C LEU A 36 2.18 0.09 -0.80
N HIS A 37 3.52 0.23 -0.82
CA HIS A 37 4.42 -0.60 -0.04
C HIS A 37 4.48 -0.20 1.45
N GLY A 38 5.01 -1.09 2.29
CA GLY A 38 5.16 -0.87 3.71
C GLY A 38 6.32 0.05 4.09
N PHE A 39 6.43 0.35 5.39
CA PHE A 39 7.50 1.17 5.96
C PHE A 39 8.87 0.57 5.66
N THR A 40 9.81 1.39 5.20
CA THR A 40 11.15 0.99 4.71
C THR A 40 11.17 0.00 3.55
N GLY A 41 10.01 -0.27 2.95
CA GLY A 41 9.88 -1.10 1.77
C GLY A 41 10.16 -0.36 0.46
N ASP A 42 9.91 -1.08 -0.63
CA ASP A 42 9.95 -0.57 -1.98
C ASP A 42 8.83 -1.18 -2.84
N ARG A 43 8.73 -0.81 -4.11
CA ARG A 43 7.71 -1.28 -5.06
C ARG A 43 7.68 -2.80 -5.29
N MET A 44 8.67 -3.54 -4.84
CA MET A 44 8.72 -5.00 -5.01
C MET A 44 8.11 -5.74 -3.82
N GLU A 45 8.23 -5.15 -2.63
CA GLU A 45 7.91 -5.74 -1.33
C GLU A 45 8.72 -7.01 -1.01
N SER A 46 8.64 -7.46 0.23
CA SER A 46 9.33 -8.67 0.70
C SER A 46 9.13 -9.83 -0.27
N HIS A 47 10.19 -10.56 -0.56
CA HIS A 47 10.21 -11.74 -1.48
C HIS A 47 9.45 -11.52 -2.81
N TRP A 48 9.42 -10.25 -3.30
CA TRP A 48 8.77 -9.83 -4.55
C TRP A 48 7.24 -10.04 -4.57
N LEU A 49 6.59 -9.94 -3.42
CA LEU A 49 5.14 -10.16 -3.28
C LEU A 49 4.34 -9.31 -4.27
N PHE A 50 4.64 -8.00 -4.36
CA PHE A 50 3.94 -7.10 -5.27
C PHE A 50 4.26 -7.37 -6.74
N VAL A 51 5.48 -7.79 -7.06
CA VAL A 51 5.85 -8.22 -8.42
C VAL A 51 5.02 -9.42 -8.87
N LYS A 52 4.95 -10.45 -8.02
CA LYS A 52 4.19 -11.67 -8.30
C LYS A 52 2.70 -11.39 -8.41
N CYS A 53 2.15 -10.58 -7.48
CA CYS A 53 0.75 -10.18 -7.51
C CYS A 53 0.40 -9.39 -8.79
N SER A 54 1.24 -8.41 -9.19
CA SER A 54 1.06 -7.64 -10.41
C SER A 54 1.05 -8.51 -11.66
N ARG A 55 1.91 -9.53 -11.73
CA ARG A 55 1.93 -10.50 -12.84
C ARG A 55 0.68 -11.37 -12.90
N VAL A 56 0.10 -11.71 -11.74
CA VAL A 56 -1.19 -12.47 -11.72
C VAL A 56 -2.34 -11.56 -12.12
N LEU A 57 -2.37 -10.30 -11.67
CA LEU A 57 -3.36 -9.29 -12.11
C LEU A 57 -3.29 -9.07 -13.62
N GLU A 58 -2.08 -8.91 -14.18
CA GLU A 58 -1.88 -8.75 -15.63
C GLU A 58 -2.51 -9.91 -16.41
N ARG A 59 -2.24 -11.16 -16.00
CA ARG A 59 -2.88 -12.36 -16.60
C ARG A 59 -4.39 -12.41 -16.43
N ALA A 60 -4.90 -11.78 -15.37
CA ALA A 60 -6.34 -11.66 -15.11
C ALA A 60 -7.00 -10.48 -15.85
N GLY A 61 -6.26 -9.76 -16.71
CA GLY A 61 -6.79 -8.63 -17.48
C GLY A 61 -6.85 -7.32 -16.68
N ILE A 62 -6.09 -7.19 -15.59
CA ILE A 62 -6.07 -6.02 -14.71
C ILE A 62 -4.67 -5.39 -14.80
N ALA A 63 -4.61 -4.12 -15.19
CA ALA A 63 -3.36 -3.35 -15.15
C ALA A 63 -2.96 -3.03 -13.71
N SER A 64 -1.67 -2.84 -13.46
CA SER A 64 -1.23 -2.43 -12.12
C SER A 64 -0.01 -1.54 -12.16
N LEU A 65 0.06 -0.61 -11.21
CA LEU A 65 1.19 0.26 -10.94
C LEU A 65 1.71 -0.02 -9.54
N ARG A 66 2.94 -0.47 -9.44
CA ARG A 66 3.73 -0.50 -8.21
C ARG A 66 4.85 0.53 -8.33
N PHE A 67 5.04 1.36 -7.32
CA PHE A 67 6.01 2.45 -7.36
C PHE A 67 6.67 2.63 -6.00
N ASP A 68 7.83 3.26 -5.98
CA ASP A 68 8.52 3.65 -4.76
C ASP A 68 8.03 5.03 -4.33
N PHE A 69 7.63 5.19 -3.08
CA PHE A 69 7.34 6.50 -2.50
C PHE A 69 8.59 7.40 -2.51
N PHE A 70 8.40 8.71 -2.41
CA PHE A 70 9.48 9.65 -2.19
C PHE A 70 10.34 9.21 -0.99
N GLY A 71 11.65 9.19 -1.19
CA GLY A 71 12.59 8.73 -0.17
C GLY A 71 12.72 7.22 -0.02
N SER A 72 12.08 6.43 -0.89
CA SER A 72 12.15 4.97 -0.88
C SER A 72 12.67 4.41 -2.20
N GLY A 73 13.26 3.22 -2.16
CA GLY A 73 13.72 2.46 -3.32
C GLY A 73 14.61 3.28 -4.25
N GLU A 74 14.17 3.45 -5.51
CA GLU A 74 14.89 4.24 -6.53
C GLU A 74 14.23 5.59 -6.85
N SER A 75 13.16 5.97 -6.13
CA SER A 75 12.59 7.31 -6.21
C SER A 75 13.53 8.36 -5.61
N GLU A 76 13.34 9.63 -5.97
CA GLU A 76 14.15 10.73 -5.42
C GLU A 76 13.94 10.90 -3.91
N GLY A 77 14.92 11.53 -3.24
CA GLY A 77 14.90 11.83 -1.82
C GLY A 77 15.48 10.73 -0.94
N GLU A 78 15.46 10.98 0.34
CA GLU A 78 15.84 10.02 1.39
C GLU A 78 14.65 9.82 2.35
N LEU A 79 14.57 8.66 3.00
CA LEU A 79 13.46 8.34 3.91
C LEU A 79 13.33 9.36 5.05
N ARG A 80 14.44 9.99 5.48
CA ARG A 80 14.43 11.07 6.48
C ARG A 80 13.63 12.31 6.04
N ASP A 81 13.52 12.54 4.73
CA ASP A 81 12.78 13.67 4.14
C ASP A 81 11.30 13.34 3.90
N ALA A 82 10.94 12.08 4.03
CA ALA A 82 9.58 11.59 3.86
C ALA A 82 8.73 11.73 5.13
N SER A 83 7.44 11.66 4.96
CA SER A 83 6.44 11.54 6.03
C SER A 83 5.23 10.75 5.53
N ILE A 84 4.33 10.34 6.42
CA ILE A 84 3.09 9.67 5.98
C ILE A 84 2.24 10.61 5.11
N GLU A 85 2.30 11.93 5.33
CA GLU A 85 1.61 12.90 4.48
C GLU A 85 2.22 12.95 3.05
N THR A 86 3.55 12.81 2.90
CA THR A 86 4.16 12.70 1.57
C THR A 86 3.76 11.40 0.88
N GLU A 87 3.71 10.27 1.60
CA GLU A 87 3.23 9.00 1.05
C GLU A 87 1.75 9.07 0.60
N ILE A 88 0.89 9.76 1.37
CA ILE A 88 -0.50 10.03 0.97
C ILE A 88 -0.55 10.85 -0.33
N ALA A 89 0.26 11.90 -0.44
CA ALA A 89 0.34 12.73 -1.63
C ALA A 89 0.82 11.93 -2.85
N ASP A 90 1.88 11.15 -2.68
CA ASP A 90 2.44 10.30 -3.74
C ASP A 90 1.46 9.22 -4.20
N ALA A 91 0.73 8.60 -3.27
CA ALA A 91 -0.32 7.62 -3.60
C ALA A 91 -1.44 8.25 -4.44
N GLN A 92 -1.85 9.49 -4.13
CA GLN A 92 -2.83 10.24 -4.93
C GLN A 92 -2.28 10.58 -6.32
N ASP A 93 -1.02 10.98 -6.41
CA ASP A 93 -0.36 11.31 -7.68
C ASP A 93 -0.14 10.07 -8.55
N ALA A 94 0.22 8.92 -7.94
CA ALA A 94 0.30 7.63 -8.60
C ALA A 94 -1.06 7.17 -9.16
N ALA A 95 -2.14 7.35 -8.39
CA ALA A 95 -3.50 7.06 -8.85
C ALA A 95 -3.91 7.96 -10.03
N ALA A 96 -3.57 9.25 -9.97
CA ALA A 96 -3.80 10.19 -11.05
C ALA A 96 -2.97 9.84 -12.31
N PHE A 97 -1.69 9.47 -12.13
CA PHE A 97 -0.82 9.01 -13.20
C PHE A 97 -1.39 7.76 -13.88
N LEU A 98 -1.77 6.74 -13.10
CA LEU A 98 -2.32 5.50 -13.65
C LEU A 98 -3.59 5.74 -14.46
N ARG A 99 -4.48 6.64 -14.02
CA ARG A 99 -5.68 7.02 -14.75
C ARG A 99 -5.39 7.73 -16.06
N ARG A 100 -4.39 8.61 -16.09
CA ARG A 100 -4.07 9.45 -17.24
C ARG A 100 -3.20 8.72 -18.26
N GLU A 101 -2.15 8.05 -17.79
CA GLU A 101 -1.08 7.49 -18.60
C GLU A 101 -1.08 5.95 -18.65
N GLY A 102 -1.77 5.31 -17.71
CA GLY A 102 -1.76 3.85 -17.56
C GLY A 102 -2.66 3.08 -18.52
N GLY A 103 -3.42 3.78 -19.38
CA GLY A 103 -4.31 3.13 -20.37
C GLY A 103 -5.48 2.36 -19.75
N ILE A 104 -5.84 2.63 -18.50
CA ILE A 104 -6.93 1.98 -17.77
C ILE A 104 -8.28 2.66 -17.96
N ASP A 105 -9.37 1.98 -17.59
CA ASP A 105 -10.64 2.64 -17.32
C ASP A 105 -10.54 3.46 -16.02
N PRO A 106 -10.62 4.80 -16.08
CA PRO A 106 -10.42 5.66 -14.92
C PRO A 106 -11.47 5.48 -13.80
N LYS A 107 -12.60 4.84 -14.11
CA LYS A 107 -13.65 4.55 -13.12
C LYS A 107 -13.44 3.23 -12.39
N ARG A 108 -12.51 2.41 -12.86
CA ARG A 108 -12.25 1.06 -12.35
C ARG A 108 -10.84 0.99 -11.73
N LEU A 109 -10.59 1.88 -10.75
CA LEU A 109 -9.34 1.94 -10.01
C LEU A 109 -9.46 1.20 -8.68
N GLY A 110 -8.60 0.22 -8.45
CA GLY A 110 -8.37 -0.41 -7.15
C GLY A 110 -7.14 0.15 -6.46
N VAL A 111 -7.10 0.02 -5.14
CA VAL A 111 -5.93 0.32 -4.32
C VAL A 111 -5.63 -0.88 -3.44
N VAL A 112 -4.36 -1.25 -3.33
CA VAL A 112 -3.88 -2.27 -2.39
C VAL A 112 -2.68 -1.74 -1.64
N GLY A 113 -2.61 -1.97 -0.34
CA GLY A 113 -1.46 -1.57 0.46
C GLY A 113 -1.11 -2.61 1.51
N LEU A 114 0.20 -2.75 1.79
CA LEU A 114 0.72 -3.65 2.80
C LEU A 114 1.27 -2.84 4.00
N SER A 115 0.98 -3.31 5.21
CA SER A 115 1.50 -2.74 6.46
C SER A 115 1.18 -1.23 6.58
N LEU A 116 2.19 -0.35 6.62
CA LEU A 116 1.99 1.11 6.58
C LEU A 116 1.33 1.54 5.26
N GLY A 117 1.73 0.97 4.12
CA GLY A 117 1.05 1.20 2.84
C GLY A 117 -0.44 0.82 2.87
N GLY A 118 -0.83 -0.13 3.72
CA GLY A 118 -2.23 -0.44 4.01
C GLY A 118 -2.97 0.69 4.75
N ALA A 119 -2.30 1.34 5.71
CA ALA A 119 -2.85 2.54 6.35
C ALA A 119 -2.99 3.69 5.35
N VAL A 120 -1.96 3.93 4.53
CA VAL A 120 -2.01 4.93 3.45
C VAL A 120 -3.13 4.60 2.47
N ALA A 121 -3.32 3.32 2.10
CA ALA A 121 -4.41 2.87 1.23
C ALA A 121 -5.79 3.23 1.80
N ALA A 122 -6.00 3.01 3.11
CA ALA A 122 -7.24 3.41 3.80
C ALA A 122 -7.45 4.92 3.81
N LEU A 123 -6.36 5.70 4.00
CA LEU A 123 -6.40 7.17 4.01
C LEU A 123 -6.70 7.78 2.64
N VAL A 124 -6.25 7.12 1.55
CA VAL A 124 -6.41 7.67 0.19
C VAL A 124 -7.60 7.10 -0.59
N ALA A 125 -8.19 5.99 -0.18
CA ALA A 125 -9.24 5.29 -0.94
C ALA A 125 -10.38 6.20 -1.38
N GLU A 126 -10.95 6.98 -0.47
CA GLU A 126 -12.02 7.95 -0.77
C GLU A 126 -11.51 9.17 -1.57
N PRO A 127 -10.40 9.86 -1.17
CA PRO A 127 -9.83 10.97 -1.94
C PRO A 127 -9.53 10.63 -3.40
N VAL A 128 -8.99 9.44 -3.68
CA VAL A 128 -8.73 9.01 -5.07
C VAL A 128 -9.96 8.41 -5.75
N ARG A 129 -11.09 8.32 -5.06
CA ARG A 129 -12.30 7.67 -5.58
C ARG A 129 -11.98 6.26 -6.09
N ALA A 130 -11.35 5.46 -5.24
CA ALA A 130 -11.10 4.06 -5.53
C ALA A 130 -12.44 3.32 -5.71
N LYS A 131 -12.49 2.38 -6.63
CA LYS A 131 -13.65 1.50 -6.83
C LYS A 131 -13.63 0.35 -5.83
N SER A 132 -12.42 -0.12 -5.44
CA SER A 132 -12.23 -1.26 -4.54
C SER A 132 -10.91 -1.12 -3.78
N LEU A 133 -10.85 -1.65 -2.56
CA LEU A 133 -9.72 -1.56 -1.64
C LEU A 133 -9.32 -2.93 -1.13
N VAL A 134 -8.00 -3.17 -1.04
CA VAL A 134 -7.42 -4.35 -0.38
C VAL A 134 -6.37 -3.89 0.64
N LEU A 135 -6.51 -4.38 1.87
CA LEU A 135 -5.62 -4.09 3.00
C LEU A 135 -4.90 -5.39 3.40
N LEU A 136 -3.57 -5.42 3.25
CA LEU A 136 -2.71 -6.56 3.59
C LEU A 136 -1.92 -6.22 4.86
N SER A 137 -2.05 -6.98 5.94
CA SER A 137 -1.34 -6.73 7.20
C SER A 137 -1.37 -5.25 7.62
N ALA A 138 -2.49 -4.55 7.40
CA ALA A 138 -2.54 -3.10 7.46
C ALA A 138 -2.50 -2.53 8.88
N VAL A 139 -1.72 -1.46 9.08
CA VAL A 139 -1.67 -0.70 10.33
C VAL A 139 -2.97 0.07 10.52
N ALA A 140 -3.78 -0.29 11.53
CA ALA A 140 -5.02 0.41 11.86
C ALA A 140 -4.80 1.59 12.83
N GLN A 141 -3.79 1.50 13.68
CA GLN A 141 -3.51 2.48 14.74
C GLN A 141 -2.11 3.05 14.54
N LEU A 142 -1.98 4.09 13.74
CA LEU A 142 -0.70 4.74 13.43
C LEU A 142 0.08 5.23 14.67
N PRO A 143 -0.54 5.72 15.76
CA PRO A 143 0.21 6.08 16.96
C PRO A 143 1.05 4.94 17.57
N LEU A 144 0.73 3.67 17.26
CA LEU A 144 1.55 2.53 17.67
C LEU A 144 2.92 2.50 16.98
N MET A 145 3.08 3.16 15.84
CA MET A 145 4.37 3.29 15.16
C MET A 145 5.41 4.01 16.04
N ARG A 146 4.98 4.94 16.90
CA ARG A 146 5.86 5.58 17.87
C ARG A 146 6.44 4.56 18.85
N ARG A 147 5.59 3.68 19.40
CA ARG A 147 6.03 2.61 20.30
C ARG A 147 6.94 1.61 19.61
N PHE A 148 6.65 1.31 18.36
CA PHE A 148 7.52 0.47 17.54
C PHE A 148 8.90 1.12 17.35
N ALA A 149 8.95 2.40 16.99
CA ALA A 149 10.19 3.16 16.86
C ALA A 149 10.96 3.20 18.20
N ASP A 150 10.28 3.50 19.31
CA ASP A 150 10.90 3.55 20.65
C ASP A 150 11.50 2.20 21.09
N SER A 151 10.98 1.08 20.55
CA SER A 151 11.44 -0.27 20.90
C SER A 151 12.57 -0.80 20.00
N LEU A 152 12.64 -0.39 18.75
CA LEU A 152 13.52 -0.99 17.73
C LEU A 152 14.49 0.01 17.09
N ALA A 153 14.13 1.29 17.03
CA ALA A 153 14.99 2.32 16.47
C ALA A 153 16.06 2.78 17.48
N ARG A 154 17.19 3.22 16.96
CA ARG A 154 18.29 3.77 17.77
C ARG A 154 18.44 5.26 17.51
N PRO A 155 18.58 6.10 18.55
CA PRO A 155 18.89 7.50 18.35
C PRO A 155 20.24 7.66 17.62
N LEU A 156 20.28 8.52 16.61
CA LEU A 156 21.54 8.90 16.00
C LEU A 156 22.20 10.03 16.79
N PRO A 157 23.53 10.08 16.86
CA PRO A 157 24.27 11.10 17.59
C PRO A 157 24.37 12.41 16.80
N ASP A 158 23.29 12.84 16.14
CA ASP A 158 23.22 14.09 15.41
C ASP A 158 22.20 15.06 16.05
N GLU A 159 22.28 16.33 15.67
CA GLU A 159 21.44 17.40 16.21
C GLU A 159 19.99 17.37 15.66
N ASP A 160 19.74 16.59 14.62
CA ASP A 160 18.43 16.54 13.95
C ASP A 160 17.42 15.65 14.70
N GLY A 161 17.91 14.81 15.61
CA GLY A 161 17.09 13.89 16.39
C GLY A 161 16.53 12.71 15.58
N ASP A 162 17.16 12.39 14.46
CA ASP A 162 16.80 11.23 13.62
C ASP A 162 17.03 9.93 14.37
N LEU A 163 16.26 8.92 13.99
CA LEU A 163 16.38 7.56 14.48
C LEU A 163 16.95 6.66 13.38
N GLU A 164 17.79 5.70 13.77
CA GLU A 164 18.23 4.62 12.89
C GLU A 164 17.27 3.42 13.02
N TYR A 165 16.76 2.94 11.92
CA TYR A 165 15.98 1.71 11.83
C TYR A 165 16.35 0.92 10.59
N GLY A 166 16.91 -0.30 10.77
CA GLY A 166 17.25 -1.19 9.65
C GLY A 166 18.20 -0.60 8.60
N GLY A 167 19.11 0.31 9.00
CA GLY A 167 20.00 1.03 8.09
C GLY A 167 19.40 2.29 7.45
N HIS A 168 18.17 2.63 7.80
CA HIS A 168 17.50 3.85 7.35
C HIS A 168 17.54 4.93 8.42
N ARG A 169 17.57 6.19 7.98
CA ARG A 169 17.33 7.36 8.84
C ARG A 169 15.87 7.73 8.80
N VAL A 170 15.23 7.84 9.96
CA VAL A 170 13.82 8.20 10.10
C VAL A 170 13.72 9.48 10.91
N SER A 171 13.10 10.51 10.34
CA SER A 171 12.96 11.79 11.01
C SER A 171 11.86 11.77 12.09
N PRO A 172 11.96 12.63 13.13
CA PRO A 172 10.89 12.83 14.09
C PRO A 172 9.56 13.24 13.44
N ASN A 173 9.61 13.94 12.28
CA ASN A 173 8.43 14.37 11.54
C ASN A 173 7.61 13.20 11.00
N PHE A 174 8.27 12.12 10.58
CA PHE A 174 7.57 10.90 10.14
C PHE A 174 6.67 10.35 11.25
N LEU A 175 7.22 10.27 12.47
CA LEU A 175 6.48 9.76 13.63
C LEU A 175 5.39 10.74 14.10
N ALA A 176 5.66 12.05 14.05
CA ALA A 176 4.68 13.07 14.42
C ALA A 176 3.48 13.07 13.46
N ALA A 177 3.69 12.77 12.17
CA ALA A 177 2.61 12.59 11.21
C ALA A 177 1.68 11.42 11.59
N ALA A 178 2.26 10.31 12.06
CA ALA A 178 1.51 9.14 12.50
C ALA A 178 0.51 9.45 13.65
N GLU A 179 0.83 10.40 14.53
CA GLU A 179 -0.02 10.77 15.66
C GLU A 179 -1.29 11.57 15.23
N ARG A 180 -1.25 12.20 14.05
CA ARG A 180 -2.34 13.08 13.57
C ARG A 180 -3.30 12.38 12.60
N LEU A 181 -2.91 11.23 12.06
CA LEU A 181 -3.64 10.53 11.01
C LEU A 181 -4.43 9.35 11.59
N ASP A 182 -5.65 9.17 11.08
CA ASP A 182 -6.56 8.12 11.54
C ASP A 182 -7.13 7.32 10.35
N PRO A 183 -6.48 6.18 10.00
CA PRO A 183 -6.95 5.32 8.92
C PRO A 183 -8.33 4.72 9.18
N LEU A 184 -8.70 4.50 10.45
CA LEU A 184 -10.02 3.94 10.80
C LEU A 184 -11.13 4.95 10.55
N ARG A 185 -10.89 6.23 10.85
CA ARG A 185 -11.82 7.31 10.51
C ARG A 185 -11.93 7.49 9.00
N ALA A 186 -10.81 7.40 8.28
CA ALA A 186 -10.80 7.55 6.82
C ALA A 186 -11.59 6.44 6.12
N ILE A 187 -11.37 5.17 6.50
CA ILE A 187 -12.07 4.03 5.89
C ILE A 187 -13.57 4.03 6.18
N ALA A 188 -14.01 4.67 7.26
CA ALA A 188 -15.43 4.81 7.57
C ALA A 188 -16.20 5.62 6.51
N SER A 189 -15.51 6.52 5.80
CA SER A 189 -16.07 7.32 4.70
C SER A 189 -16.02 6.61 3.34
N PHE A 190 -15.23 5.53 3.22
CA PHE A 190 -15.10 4.78 1.98
C PHE A 190 -16.20 3.70 1.88
N ALA A 191 -17.08 3.84 0.87
CA ALA A 191 -18.21 2.92 0.65
C ALA A 191 -17.90 1.77 -0.33
N GLY A 192 -16.75 1.79 -1.00
CA GLY A 192 -16.36 0.77 -1.99
C GLY A 192 -16.04 -0.58 -1.33
N PRO A 193 -16.18 -1.70 -2.07
CA PRO A 193 -15.83 -3.03 -1.60
C PRO A 193 -14.43 -3.09 -0.99
N THR A 194 -14.31 -3.69 0.19
CA THR A 194 -13.07 -3.71 1.00
C THR A 194 -12.72 -5.12 1.45
N LEU A 195 -11.53 -5.61 1.05
CA LEU A 195 -10.93 -6.85 1.53
C LEU A 195 -9.85 -6.53 2.56
N ILE A 196 -9.87 -7.22 3.69
CA ILE A 196 -8.86 -7.13 4.75
C ILE A 196 -8.22 -8.51 4.90
N VAL A 197 -6.94 -8.64 4.58
CA VAL A 197 -6.17 -9.87 4.74
C VAL A 197 -5.11 -9.66 5.80
N HIS A 198 -5.07 -10.53 6.80
CA HIS A 198 -4.13 -10.39 7.91
C HIS A 198 -3.56 -11.76 8.30
N PRO A 199 -2.26 -11.85 8.63
CA PRO A 199 -1.66 -13.09 9.09
C PRO A 199 -2.07 -13.40 10.55
N GLU A 200 -2.18 -14.67 10.88
CA GLU A 200 -2.56 -15.10 12.23
C GLU A 200 -1.44 -14.83 13.26
N ARG A 201 -0.18 -14.97 12.83
CA ARG A 201 1.00 -14.84 13.69
C ARG A 201 1.84 -13.62 13.32
N ASP A 202 1.17 -12.48 13.14
CA ASP A 202 1.83 -11.22 12.87
C ASP A 202 2.67 -10.80 14.10
N GLU A 203 3.98 -10.73 13.95
CA GLU A 203 4.92 -10.34 15.00
C GLU A 203 4.98 -8.84 15.24
N HIS A 204 4.39 -8.04 14.34
CA HIS A 204 4.37 -6.58 14.41
C HIS A 204 3.00 -6.01 14.78
N LEU A 205 1.94 -6.61 14.25
CA LEU A 205 0.58 -6.08 14.35
C LEU A 205 -0.40 -7.14 14.91
N PRO A 206 -1.00 -6.90 16.08
CA PRO A 206 -1.94 -7.85 16.67
C PRO A 206 -3.25 -7.93 15.87
N LEU A 207 -3.99 -9.04 16.03
CA LEU A 207 -5.28 -9.32 15.38
C LEU A 207 -6.40 -8.29 15.68
N THR A 208 -6.16 -7.33 16.57
CA THR A 208 -7.05 -6.19 16.78
C THR A 208 -7.11 -5.29 15.55
N HIS A 209 -6.00 -5.15 14.79
CA HIS A 209 -5.93 -4.30 13.60
C HIS A 209 -6.95 -4.68 12.51
N PRO A 210 -7.00 -5.94 12.02
CA PRO A 210 -8.01 -6.33 11.04
C PRO A 210 -9.44 -6.29 11.61
N ALA A 211 -9.62 -6.50 12.92
CA ALA A 211 -10.92 -6.38 13.55
C ALA A 211 -11.38 -4.91 13.62
N ASP A 212 -10.47 -3.99 13.90
CA ASP A 212 -10.75 -2.55 13.92
C ASP A 212 -11.13 -2.04 12.53
N TYR A 213 -10.38 -2.42 11.49
CA TYR A 213 -10.74 -2.09 10.10
C TYR A 213 -12.10 -2.66 9.71
N MET A 214 -12.38 -3.93 10.05
CA MET A 214 -13.67 -4.55 9.74
C MET A 214 -14.84 -3.83 10.42
N ARG A 215 -14.65 -3.38 11.64
CA ARG A 215 -15.66 -2.62 12.41
C ARG A 215 -15.84 -1.21 11.86
N ALA A 216 -14.73 -0.51 11.54
CA ALA A 216 -14.75 0.88 11.11
C ALA A 216 -15.21 1.06 9.66
N SER A 217 -14.94 0.09 8.77
CA SER A 217 -15.23 0.21 7.34
C SER A 217 -16.68 0.53 7.05
N GLY A 218 -16.90 1.61 6.26
CA GLY A 218 -18.20 2.04 5.74
C GLY A 218 -18.70 1.20 4.56
N ALA A 219 -17.89 0.27 4.04
CA ALA A 219 -18.26 -0.58 2.91
C ALA A 219 -19.43 -1.52 3.23
N ALA A 220 -20.41 -1.59 2.32
CA ALA A 220 -21.48 -2.58 2.39
C ALA A 220 -20.98 -3.99 2.05
N ILE A 221 -20.00 -4.08 1.13
CA ILE A 221 -19.33 -5.32 0.74
C ILE A 221 -17.95 -5.30 1.37
N LYS A 222 -17.74 -6.11 2.39
CA LYS A 222 -16.45 -6.23 3.06
C LYS A 222 -16.19 -7.65 3.54
N GLU A 223 -14.94 -8.06 3.43
CA GLU A 223 -14.48 -9.39 3.85
C GLU A 223 -13.21 -9.27 4.68
N LYS A 224 -13.07 -10.15 5.67
CA LYS A 224 -11.85 -10.32 6.46
C LYS A 224 -11.37 -11.75 6.34
N VAL A 225 -10.10 -11.91 5.94
CA VAL A 225 -9.39 -13.19 5.84
C VAL A 225 -8.23 -13.18 6.83
N ILE A 226 -8.15 -14.21 7.66
CA ILE A 226 -6.99 -14.47 8.52
C ILE A 226 -6.24 -15.65 7.91
N VAL A 227 -5.00 -15.41 7.47
CA VAL A 227 -4.13 -16.45 6.90
C VAL A 227 -3.48 -17.21 8.04
N SER A 228 -3.84 -18.49 8.17
CA SER A 228 -3.43 -19.31 9.32
C SER A 228 -1.91 -19.53 9.34
N CYS A 229 -1.33 -19.40 10.53
CA CYS A 229 0.09 -19.55 10.83
C CYS A 229 1.02 -18.58 10.07
N ALA A 230 0.50 -17.65 9.28
CA ALA A 230 1.31 -16.71 8.49
C ALA A 230 1.96 -15.64 9.37
N ASP A 231 3.13 -15.17 8.95
CA ASP A 231 3.86 -14.03 9.47
C ASP A 231 3.48 -12.72 8.75
N HIS A 232 4.03 -11.58 9.22
CA HIS A 232 3.66 -10.23 8.77
C HIS A 232 3.65 -10.05 7.25
N THR A 233 4.62 -10.58 6.54
CA THR A 233 4.78 -10.41 5.09
C THR A 233 4.50 -11.69 4.29
N PHE A 234 3.89 -12.70 4.91
CA PHE A 234 3.46 -13.95 4.26
C PHE A 234 4.64 -14.72 3.63
N THR A 235 5.72 -14.96 4.37
CA THR A 235 7.00 -15.51 3.87
C THR A 235 6.99 -17.01 3.53
N SER A 236 5.85 -17.60 3.29
CA SER A 236 5.70 -18.98 2.79
C SER A 236 5.07 -18.99 1.40
N VAL A 237 5.53 -19.88 0.53
CA VAL A 237 4.95 -20.07 -0.81
C VAL A 237 3.43 -20.29 -0.76
N ALA A 238 2.95 -21.04 0.23
CA ALA A 238 1.51 -21.31 0.40
C ALA A 238 0.74 -20.06 0.85
N TRP A 239 1.25 -19.31 1.82
CA TRP A 239 0.62 -18.07 2.30
C TRP A 239 0.62 -16.98 1.23
N GLU A 240 1.76 -16.82 0.53
CA GLU A 240 1.87 -15.90 -0.59
C GLU A 240 0.85 -16.22 -1.69
N ALA A 241 0.74 -17.50 -2.07
CA ALA A 241 -0.21 -17.94 -3.08
C ALA A 241 -1.67 -17.67 -2.65
N GLU A 242 -2.01 -17.89 -1.38
CA GLU A 242 -3.32 -17.57 -0.83
C GLU A 242 -3.61 -16.07 -0.90
N VAL A 243 -2.69 -15.22 -0.41
CA VAL A 243 -2.86 -13.75 -0.39
C VAL A 243 -2.99 -13.20 -1.80
N ILE A 244 -2.13 -13.62 -2.74
CA ILE A 244 -2.22 -13.21 -4.15
C ILE A 244 -3.56 -13.67 -4.74
N GLY A 245 -3.94 -14.92 -4.54
CA GLY A 245 -5.20 -15.46 -5.04
C GLY A 245 -6.42 -14.68 -4.55
N ARG A 246 -6.49 -14.39 -3.23
CA ARG A 246 -7.55 -13.59 -2.62
C ARG A 246 -7.59 -12.16 -3.18
N THR A 247 -6.44 -11.51 -3.29
CA THR A 247 -6.33 -10.14 -3.82
C THR A 247 -6.80 -10.06 -5.26
N VAL A 248 -6.34 -10.97 -6.12
CA VAL A 248 -6.69 -10.98 -7.54
C VAL A 248 -8.18 -11.29 -7.75
N GLU A 249 -8.70 -12.30 -7.06
CA GLU A 249 -10.12 -12.66 -7.17
C GLU A 249 -11.01 -11.53 -6.67
N TRP A 250 -10.62 -10.86 -5.57
CA TRP A 250 -11.33 -9.68 -5.07
C TRP A 250 -11.45 -8.58 -6.12
N PHE A 251 -10.34 -8.22 -6.77
CA PHE A 251 -10.35 -7.19 -7.80
C PHE A 251 -11.10 -7.61 -9.07
N ARG A 252 -11.06 -8.88 -9.46
CA ARG A 252 -11.87 -9.40 -10.58
C ARG A 252 -13.37 -9.23 -10.36
N GLN A 253 -13.84 -9.38 -9.13
CA GLN A 253 -15.25 -9.27 -8.77
C GLN A 253 -15.72 -7.83 -8.56
N ASN A 254 -14.81 -6.93 -8.17
CA ASN A 254 -15.17 -5.61 -7.64
C ASN A 254 -14.61 -4.41 -8.45
N LEU A 255 -13.90 -4.65 -9.57
CA LEU A 255 -13.45 -3.63 -10.52
C LEU A 255 -14.13 -3.71 -11.93
#